data_6c42446af61a4551e0b9d30f59bc30d4
#
_entry.id   6c42446af61a4551e0b9d30f59bc30d4
#
_cell.length_a   1.000
_cell.length_b   1.000
_cell.length_c   1.000
_cell.angle_alpha   90.00
_cell.angle_beta   90.00
_cell.angle_gamma   90.00
#
_symmetry.space_group_name_H-M   'P 1'
#
loop_
_entity.id
_entity.type
_entity.pdbx_description
1 polymer ?
#
loop_
_entity_poly.entity_id
_entity_poly.type
_entity_poly.pdbx_seq_one_letter_code
_entity_poly.pdbx_strand_id
1 'polypeptide(L)'
;MKYELTPEYLTEIDMIDTEHRKLFDLANQCYELVMDNEAVDRYDRIVALLDELRDYAATHFAHEEAYMERIQYERRFSERYQHLRFIQKVDSLDLDAIDENQQEELLKILDFLARWLFGHIKGMDCRIPKAQA
;
A
#
# COMPACT_ATOMS: atom_id res chain seq x y z
N MET A 1 -15.51 -4.98 -6.26
CA MET A 1 -14.54 -4.27 -5.42
C MET A 1 -14.09 -3.00 -6.10
N LYS A 2 -13.80 -1.98 -5.32
CA LYS A 2 -13.40 -0.67 -5.85
C LYS A 2 -12.05 -0.72 -6.58
N TYR A 3 -11.08 -1.43 -5.99
CA TYR A 3 -9.73 -1.52 -6.53
C TYR A 3 -9.42 -2.95 -6.91
N GLU A 4 -8.99 -3.18 -8.14
CA GLU A 4 -8.69 -4.51 -8.66
C GLU A 4 -7.29 -4.52 -9.28
N LEU A 5 -6.59 -5.62 -9.08
CA LEU A 5 -5.28 -5.84 -9.72
C LEU A 5 -5.50 -6.29 -11.17
N THR A 6 -5.75 -5.31 -12.05
CA THR A 6 -5.95 -5.58 -13.48
C THR A 6 -4.61 -5.88 -14.16
N PRO A 7 -4.62 -6.44 -15.40
CA PRO A 7 -3.37 -6.84 -16.07
C PRO A 7 -2.30 -5.76 -16.15
N GLU A 8 -2.68 -4.49 -16.23
CA GLU A 8 -1.73 -3.37 -16.33
C GLU A 8 -0.89 -3.17 -15.05
N TYR A 9 -1.32 -3.77 -13.93
CA TYR A 9 -0.60 -3.69 -12.65
C TYR A 9 0.19 -4.95 -12.34
N LEU A 10 0.19 -5.94 -13.23
CA LEU A 10 0.92 -7.19 -13.01
C LEU A 10 2.40 -7.02 -13.35
N THR A 11 3.26 -7.44 -12.42
CA THR A 11 4.70 -7.54 -12.65
C THR A 11 5.07 -8.85 -13.32
N GLU A 12 4.18 -9.83 -13.24
CA GLU A 12 4.38 -11.22 -13.66
C GLU A 12 5.45 -11.93 -12.81
N ILE A 13 5.76 -11.36 -11.64
CA ILE A 13 6.58 -11.98 -10.60
C ILE A 13 5.60 -12.43 -9.52
N ASP A 14 5.39 -13.74 -9.41
CA ASP A 14 4.29 -14.30 -8.59
C ASP A 14 4.28 -13.79 -7.15
N MET A 15 5.44 -13.76 -6.50
CA MET A 15 5.55 -13.28 -5.13
C MET A 15 5.10 -11.84 -5.01
N ILE A 16 5.55 -10.97 -5.90
CA ILE A 16 5.22 -9.54 -5.88
C ILE A 16 3.73 -9.35 -6.17
N ASP A 17 3.21 -10.01 -7.19
CA ASP A 17 1.80 -9.87 -7.57
C ASP A 17 0.86 -10.38 -6.47
N THR A 18 1.21 -11.47 -5.81
CA THR A 18 0.44 -12.01 -4.69
C THR A 18 0.38 -11.01 -3.55
N GLU A 19 1.50 -10.38 -3.23
CA GLU A 19 1.57 -9.40 -2.16
C GLU A 19 0.88 -8.09 -2.54
N HIS A 20 0.93 -7.69 -3.80
CA HIS A 20 0.18 -6.54 -4.27
C HIS A 20 -1.34 -6.75 -4.15
N ARG A 21 -1.84 -7.98 -4.37
CA ARG A 21 -3.26 -8.28 -4.19
C ARG A 21 -3.71 -7.99 -2.76
N LYS A 22 -2.88 -8.35 -1.78
CA LYS A 22 -3.19 -8.06 -0.37
C LYS A 22 -3.20 -6.56 -0.11
N LEU A 23 -2.28 -5.80 -0.70
CA LEU A 23 -2.27 -4.34 -0.57
C LEU A 23 -3.53 -3.73 -1.18
N PHE A 24 -3.99 -4.24 -2.31
CA PHE A 24 -5.25 -3.81 -2.93
C PHE A 24 -6.44 -4.14 -2.03
N ASP A 25 -6.44 -5.32 -1.38
CA ASP A 25 -7.48 -5.70 -0.42
C ASP A 25 -7.53 -4.71 0.75
N LEU A 26 -6.37 -4.28 1.24
CA LEU A 26 -6.30 -3.31 2.33
C LEU A 26 -6.83 -1.94 1.88
N ALA A 27 -6.54 -1.53 0.65
CA ALA A 27 -7.11 -0.30 0.10
C ALA A 27 -8.64 -0.40 -0.04
N ASN A 28 -9.14 -1.57 -0.44
CA ASN A 28 -10.58 -1.83 -0.49
C ASN A 28 -11.22 -1.76 0.89
N GLN A 29 -10.55 -2.28 1.92
CA GLN A 29 -11.05 -2.17 3.29
C GLN A 29 -11.12 -0.72 3.74
N CYS A 30 -10.15 0.10 3.36
CA CYS A 30 -10.19 1.54 3.63
C CYS A 30 -11.39 2.19 2.94
N TYR A 31 -11.63 1.84 1.68
CA TYR A 31 -12.78 2.33 0.94
C TYR A 31 -14.10 1.96 1.63
N GLU A 32 -14.21 0.72 2.10
CA GLU A 32 -15.40 0.25 2.83
C GLU A 32 -15.63 1.06 4.11
N LEU A 33 -14.55 1.39 4.84
CA LEU A 33 -14.65 2.24 6.02
C LEU A 33 -15.15 3.64 5.67
N VAL A 34 -14.69 4.20 4.55
CA VAL A 34 -15.17 5.51 4.07
C VAL A 34 -16.66 5.44 3.77
N MET A 35 -17.11 4.37 3.13
CA MET A 35 -18.51 4.22 2.72
C MET A 35 -19.44 3.88 3.88
N ASP A 36 -18.91 3.37 5.00
CA ASP A 36 -19.69 3.05 6.19
C ASP A 36 -19.86 4.29 7.06
N ASN A 37 -20.58 5.29 6.53
CA ASN A 37 -20.77 6.56 7.22
C ASN A 37 -21.95 6.56 8.20
N GLU A 38 -22.66 5.42 8.32
CA GLU A 38 -23.68 5.24 9.34
C GLU A 38 -23.09 4.91 10.71
N ALA A 39 -21.87 4.35 10.72
CA ALA A 39 -21.19 4.04 11.97
C ALA A 39 -20.77 5.36 12.66
N VAL A 40 -21.16 5.49 13.92
CA VAL A 40 -20.86 6.69 14.71
C VAL A 40 -19.38 6.79 15.02
N ASP A 41 -18.73 5.66 15.27
CA ASP A 41 -17.31 5.61 15.65
C ASP A 41 -16.63 4.47 14.95
N ARG A 42 -15.62 4.79 14.12
CA ARG A 42 -14.84 3.82 13.36
C ARG A 42 -13.38 3.80 13.81
N TYR A 43 -13.04 4.49 14.91
CA TYR A 43 -11.66 4.71 15.31
C TYR A 43 -10.87 3.42 15.45
N ASP A 44 -11.40 2.43 16.18
CA ASP A 44 -10.69 1.16 16.41
C ASP A 44 -10.46 0.41 15.10
N ARG A 45 -11.43 0.46 14.18
CA ARG A 45 -11.32 -0.18 12.86
C ARG A 45 -10.29 0.53 11.99
N ILE A 46 -10.20 1.85 12.09
CA ILE A 46 -9.21 2.64 11.36
C ILE A 46 -7.81 2.31 11.86
N VAL A 47 -7.61 2.30 13.19
CA VAL A 47 -6.31 1.99 13.78
C VAL A 47 -5.87 0.58 13.40
N ALA A 48 -6.77 -0.40 13.50
CA ALA A 48 -6.47 -1.78 13.13
C ALA A 48 -6.06 -1.89 11.66
N LEU A 49 -6.76 -1.18 10.77
CA LEU A 49 -6.43 -1.17 9.34
C LEU A 49 -5.04 -0.56 9.10
N LEU A 50 -4.75 0.57 9.74
CA LEU A 50 -3.46 1.23 9.58
C LEU A 50 -2.31 0.38 10.09
N ASP A 51 -2.50 -0.31 11.23
CA ASP A 51 -1.48 -1.22 11.77
C ASP A 51 -1.23 -2.38 10.81
N GLU A 52 -2.30 -3.00 10.30
CA GLU A 52 -2.17 -4.11 9.34
C GLU A 52 -1.51 -3.65 8.05
N LEU A 53 -1.91 -2.49 7.52
CA LEU A 53 -1.32 -1.93 6.31
C LEU A 53 0.16 -1.67 6.49
N ARG A 54 0.55 -1.03 7.59
CA ARG A 54 1.94 -0.71 7.86
C ARG A 54 2.79 -1.96 7.97
N ASP A 55 2.34 -2.94 8.74
CA ASP A 55 3.10 -4.18 8.95
C ASP A 55 3.20 -4.99 7.66
N TYR A 56 2.11 -5.10 6.93
CA TYR A 56 2.12 -5.85 5.67
C TYR A 56 2.99 -5.15 4.62
N ALA A 57 2.88 -3.84 4.49
CA ALA A 57 3.69 -3.07 3.55
C ALA A 57 5.18 -3.22 3.87
N ALA A 58 5.56 -3.13 5.15
CA ALA A 58 6.96 -3.28 5.56
C ALA A 58 7.50 -4.66 5.17
N THR A 59 6.72 -5.71 5.40
CA THR A 59 7.11 -7.09 5.03
C THR A 59 7.22 -7.23 3.51
N HIS A 60 6.23 -6.74 2.77
CA HIS A 60 6.25 -6.77 1.32
C HIS A 60 7.44 -6.02 0.75
N PHE A 61 7.72 -4.82 1.24
CA PHE A 61 8.86 -4.03 0.78
C PHE A 61 10.19 -4.75 1.04
N ALA A 62 10.31 -5.42 2.19
CA ALA A 62 11.51 -6.21 2.49
C ALA A 62 11.70 -7.35 1.49
N HIS A 63 10.63 -8.07 1.15
CA HIS A 63 10.67 -9.15 0.16
C HIS A 63 11.04 -8.64 -1.22
N GLU A 64 10.44 -7.53 -1.62
CA GLU A 64 10.68 -6.93 -2.94
C GLU A 64 12.11 -6.40 -3.03
N GLU A 65 12.61 -5.75 -1.98
CA GLU A 65 13.98 -5.23 -1.94
C GLU A 65 15.00 -6.37 -1.96
N ALA A 66 14.72 -7.48 -1.27
CA ALA A 66 15.59 -8.67 -1.34
C ALA A 66 15.62 -9.25 -2.74
N TYR A 67 14.49 -9.31 -3.41
CA TYR A 67 14.42 -9.76 -4.81
C TYR A 67 15.24 -8.86 -5.71
N MET A 68 15.05 -7.54 -5.60
CA MET A 68 15.79 -6.57 -6.43
C MET A 68 17.29 -6.61 -6.18
N GLU A 69 17.71 -6.84 -4.94
CA GLU A 69 19.13 -6.97 -4.59
C GLU A 69 19.72 -8.24 -5.23
N ARG A 70 18.97 -9.34 -5.16
CA ARG A 70 19.41 -10.61 -5.74
C ARG A 70 19.66 -10.51 -7.26
N ILE A 71 18.80 -9.79 -7.97
CA ILE A 71 18.95 -9.62 -9.43
C ILE A 71 19.78 -8.39 -9.79
N GLN A 72 20.27 -7.63 -8.81
CA GLN A 72 21.05 -6.40 -9.01
C GLN A 72 20.32 -5.38 -9.88
N TYR A 73 19.02 -5.19 -9.60
CA TYR A 73 18.21 -4.24 -10.32
C TYR A 73 18.77 -2.81 -10.12
N GLU A 74 19.02 -2.11 -11.22
CA GLU A 74 19.66 -0.80 -11.16
C GLU A 74 18.85 0.29 -10.47
N ARG A 75 17.52 0.13 -10.41
CA ARG A 75 16.63 1.08 -9.76
C ARG A 75 16.23 0.67 -8.33
N ARG A 76 16.92 -0.30 -7.75
CA ARG A 76 16.57 -0.81 -6.41
C ARG A 76 16.67 0.26 -5.32
N PHE A 77 17.57 1.22 -5.46
CA PHE A 77 17.70 2.29 -4.48
C PHE A 77 16.55 3.29 -4.57
N SER A 78 16.09 3.59 -5.78
CA SER A 78 14.92 4.45 -5.98
C SER A 78 13.67 3.79 -5.41
N GLU A 79 13.51 2.48 -5.61
CA GLU A 79 12.43 1.68 -5.04
C GLU A 79 12.47 1.73 -3.51
N ARG A 80 13.64 1.49 -2.91
CA ARG A 80 13.81 1.54 -1.46
C ARG A 80 13.46 2.90 -0.89
N TYR A 81 13.85 3.97 -1.58
CA TYR A 81 13.51 5.33 -1.15
C TYR A 81 12.00 5.55 -1.14
N GLN A 82 11.31 5.09 -2.17
CA GLN A 82 9.85 5.19 -2.27
C GLN A 82 9.18 4.41 -1.14
N HIS A 83 9.65 3.19 -0.86
CA HIS A 83 9.15 2.36 0.23
C HIS A 83 9.29 3.06 1.58
N LEU A 84 10.47 3.63 1.83
CA LEU A 84 10.72 4.36 3.06
C LEU A 84 9.75 5.55 3.22
N ARG A 85 9.51 6.29 2.15
CA ARG A 85 8.58 7.42 2.17
C ARG A 85 7.16 6.98 2.50
N PHE A 86 6.73 5.83 1.97
CA PHE A 86 5.41 5.28 2.30
C PHE A 86 5.29 4.99 3.79
N ILE A 87 6.27 4.27 4.35
CA ILE A 87 6.26 3.91 5.78
C ILE A 87 6.30 5.18 6.65
N GLN A 88 7.13 6.15 6.29
CA GLN A 88 7.19 7.42 7.01
C GLN A 88 5.84 8.15 7.01
N LYS A 89 5.15 8.13 5.88
CA LYS A 89 3.83 8.77 5.78
C LYS A 89 2.82 8.08 6.70
N VAL A 90 2.77 6.76 6.68
CA VAL A 90 1.85 5.99 7.53
C VAL A 90 2.18 6.22 9.01
N ASP A 91 3.47 6.18 9.38
CA ASP A 91 3.91 6.38 10.76
C ASP A 91 3.67 7.83 11.24
N SER A 92 3.53 8.78 10.34
CA SER A 92 3.32 10.19 10.69
C SER A 92 1.85 10.57 10.87
N LEU A 93 0.91 9.64 10.64
CA LEU A 93 -0.51 9.95 10.76
C LEU A 93 -0.86 10.28 12.21
N ASP A 94 -1.64 11.37 12.36
CA ASP A 94 -2.05 11.85 13.67
C ASP A 94 -3.35 11.15 14.08
N LEU A 95 -3.26 10.21 15.02
CA LEU A 95 -4.40 9.43 15.47
C LEU A 95 -5.46 10.30 16.17
N ASP A 96 -5.05 11.36 16.85
CA ASP A 96 -6.01 12.25 17.50
C ASP A 96 -6.82 13.03 16.45
N ALA A 97 -6.16 13.50 15.40
CA ALA A 97 -6.85 14.18 14.29
C ALA A 97 -7.80 13.21 13.57
N ILE A 98 -7.38 11.97 13.40
CA ILE A 98 -8.22 10.92 12.79
C ILE A 98 -9.47 10.69 13.66
N ASP A 99 -9.32 10.60 14.98
CA ASP A 99 -10.43 10.37 15.89
C ASP A 99 -11.44 11.54 15.85
N GLU A 100 -10.95 12.75 15.77
CA GLU A 100 -11.80 13.96 15.77
C GLU A 100 -12.57 14.16 14.46
N ASN A 101 -12.00 13.74 13.31
CA ASN A 101 -12.56 13.98 11.97
C ASN A 101 -12.46 12.73 11.11
N GLN A 102 -13.07 11.64 11.56
CA GLN A 102 -12.87 10.31 10.97
C GLN A 102 -13.16 10.28 9.48
N GLN A 103 -14.30 10.81 9.03
CA GLN A 103 -14.66 10.76 7.62
C GLN A 103 -13.68 11.52 6.74
N GLU A 104 -13.34 12.74 7.13
CA GLU A 104 -12.42 13.57 6.36
C GLU A 104 -11.02 12.96 6.32
N GLU A 105 -10.53 12.49 7.45
CA GLU A 105 -9.20 11.87 7.52
C GLU A 105 -9.14 10.55 6.78
N LEU A 106 -10.21 9.74 6.85
CA LEU A 106 -10.31 8.51 6.05
C LEU A 106 -10.23 8.78 4.55
N LEU A 107 -10.90 9.84 4.08
CA LEU A 107 -10.84 10.22 2.67
C LEU A 107 -9.41 10.58 2.26
N LYS A 108 -8.68 11.29 3.13
CA LYS A 108 -7.28 11.63 2.86
C LYS A 108 -6.39 10.39 2.81
N ILE A 109 -6.60 9.46 3.74
CA ILE A 109 -5.86 8.20 3.78
C ILE A 109 -6.13 7.39 2.52
N LEU A 110 -7.39 7.27 2.12
CA LEU A 110 -7.77 6.53 0.92
C LEU A 110 -7.14 7.15 -0.32
N ASP A 111 -7.18 8.48 -0.45
CA ASP A 111 -6.58 9.17 -1.58
C ASP A 111 -5.06 8.90 -1.64
N PHE A 112 -4.38 8.99 -0.51
CA PHE A 112 -2.96 8.68 -0.43
C PHE A 112 -2.66 7.25 -0.86
N LEU A 113 -3.41 6.28 -0.31
CA LEU A 113 -3.21 4.86 -0.63
C LEU A 113 -3.42 4.60 -2.12
N ALA A 114 -4.51 5.10 -2.69
CA ALA A 114 -4.81 4.87 -4.10
C ALA A 114 -3.74 5.48 -5.01
N ARG A 115 -3.36 6.72 -4.77
CA ARG A 115 -2.33 7.39 -5.59
C ARG A 115 -0.98 6.72 -5.46
N TRP A 116 -0.58 6.38 -4.24
CA TRP A 116 0.72 5.77 -4.02
C TRP A 116 0.79 4.36 -4.60
N LEU A 117 -0.22 3.50 -4.27
CA LEU A 117 -0.22 2.11 -4.74
C LEU A 117 -0.27 2.04 -6.26
N PHE A 118 -1.22 2.74 -6.88
CA PHE A 118 -1.35 2.66 -8.34
C PHE A 118 -0.15 3.27 -9.04
N GLY A 119 0.31 4.45 -8.58
CA GLY A 119 1.45 5.12 -9.19
C GLY A 119 2.74 4.34 -9.03
N HIS A 120 2.99 3.81 -7.82
CA HIS A 120 4.22 3.07 -7.53
C HIS A 120 4.26 1.72 -8.27
N ILE A 121 3.16 0.96 -8.19
CA ILE A 121 3.11 -0.36 -8.83
C ILE A 121 3.26 -0.23 -10.34
N LYS A 122 2.42 0.60 -10.97
CA LYS A 122 2.43 0.74 -12.43
C LYS A 122 3.68 1.47 -12.93
N GLY A 123 4.12 2.51 -12.20
CA GLY A 123 5.25 3.34 -12.62
C GLY A 123 6.60 2.77 -12.29
N MET A 124 6.71 1.95 -11.25
CA MET A 124 7.99 1.43 -10.78
C MET A 124 8.05 -0.09 -10.71
N ASP A 125 7.15 -0.74 -9.98
CA ASP A 125 7.24 -2.19 -9.76
C ASP A 125 7.08 -2.99 -11.05
N CYS A 126 6.23 -2.53 -11.96
CA CYS A 126 6.04 -3.20 -13.26
C CYS A 126 7.26 -3.14 -14.16
N ARG A 127 8.27 -2.36 -13.79
CA ARG A 127 9.55 -2.28 -14.51
C ARG A 127 10.59 -3.24 -13.97
N ILE A 128 10.33 -3.88 -12.82
CA ILE A 128 11.29 -4.83 -12.23
C ILE A 128 11.40 -6.05 -13.15
N PRO A 129 12.64 -6.41 -13.59
CA PRO A 129 12.81 -7.57 -14.46
C PRO A 129 12.50 -8.88 -13.74
N LYS A 130 12.00 -9.86 -14.48
CA LYS A 130 11.86 -11.21 -13.96
C LYS A 130 13.24 -11.83 -13.78
N ALA A 131 13.43 -12.59 -12.70
CA ALA A 131 14.67 -13.33 -12.52
C ALA A 131 14.78 -14.40 -13.60
N GLN A 132 15.97 -14.56 -14.16
CA GLN A 132 16.25 -15.65 -15.09
C GLN A 132 16.27 -16.97 -14.34
N ALA A 133 15.64 -17.97 -14.94
CA ALA A 133 15.61 -19.31 -14.36
C ALA A 133 17.01 -19.96 -14.42
#